data_8213e182ba53e62ed045dd818e3260c9
#
_entry.id   8213e182ba53e62ed045dd818e3260c9
#
_cell.length_a   1.000
_cell.length_b   1.000
_cell.length_c   1.000
_cell.angle_alpha   90.00
_cell.angle_beta   90.00
_cell.angle_gamma   90.00
#
_symmetry.space_group_name_H-M   'P 1'
#
loop_
_entity.id
_entity.type
_entity.pdbx_description
1 polymer ?
#
loop_
_entity_poly.entity_id
_entity_poly.type
_entity_poly.pdbx_seq_one_letter_code
_entity_poly.pdbx_strand_id
1 'polypeptide(L)'
;MLPNNLVEVRKNHKFNLNSLNKWVDNHLENYGSIINIKQFVGGQSNPTFVIFFENKERLILRKKPPGKLLPSAHAIEREYKVQKALEKSNVPCPKMIKLCEDENIIGTPFYLMHI
;
A
#
# COMPACT_ATOMS: atom_id res chain seq x y z
N MET A 1 -16.03 -3.34 6.44
CA MET A 1 -15.62 -4.35 7.44
C MET A 1 -14.20 -4.81 7.16
N LEU A 2 -13.39 -4.94 8.18
CA LEU A 2 -12.03 -5.43 8.01
C LEU A 2 -12.01 -6.96 7.86
N PRO A 3 -11.12 -7.49 7.00
CA PRO A 3 -10.93 -8.93 6.92
C PRO A 3 -10.44 -9.50 8.24
N ASN A 4 -10.79 -10.75 8.51
CA ASN A 4 -10.35 -11.46 9.71
C ASN A 4 -8.92 -11.97 9.62
N ASN A 5 -8.27 -11.80 8.46
CA ASN A 5 -6.95 -12.34 8.20
C ASN A 5 -5.83 -11.30 8.33
N LEU A 6 -6.03 -10.31 9.21
CA LEU A 6 -4.99 -9.31 9.49
C LEU A 6 -4.14 -9.74 10.67
N VAL A 7 -2.83 -9.51 10.57
CA VAL A 7 -1.85 -9.81 11.61
C VAL A 7 -0.89 -8.63 11.73
N GLU A 8 -0.05 -8.67 12.77
CA GLU A 8 1.03 -7.67 12.89
C GLU A 8 1.98 -7.79 11.70
N VAL A 9 2.60 -6.67 11.35
CA VAL A 9 3.54 -6.65 10.22
C VAL A 9 4.67 -7.64 10.49
N ARG A 10 4.91 -8.54 9.53
CA ARG A 10 5.96 -9.55 9.68
C ARG A 10 7.33 -8.90 9.71
N LYS A 11 8.24 -9.51 10.49
CA LYS A 11 9.55 -8.94 10.73
C LYS A 11 10.30 -8.59 9.45
N ASN A 12 10.28 -9.48 8.48
CA ASN A 12 11.00 -9.26 7.21
C ASN A 12 10.25 -8.36 6.22
N HIS A 13 9.06 -7.88 6.58
CA HIS A 13 8.28 -6.97 5.76
C HIS A 13 8.17 -5.58 6.37
N LYS A 14 8.80 -5.34 7.51
CA LYS A 14 8.74 -4.03 8.16
C LYS A 14 9.45 -2.97 7.34
N PHE A 15 8.99 -1.75 7.45
CA PHE A 15 9.57 -0.61 6.77
C PHE A 15 9.45 0.62 7.66
N ASN A 16 10.03 1.74 7.22
CA ASN A 16 10.09 2.96 8.04
C ASN A 16 8.75 3.67 8.04
N LEU A 17 8.01 3.55 9.14
CA LEU A 17 6.71 4.21 9.29
C LEU A 17 6.81 5.73 9.31
N ASN A 18 7.89 6.28 9.86
CA ASN A 18 8.07 7.74 9.89
C ASN A 18 8.20 8.30 8.48
N SER A 19 8.96 7.64 7.62
CA SER A 19 9.07 8.05 6.22
C SER A 19 7.74 7.95 5.50
N LEU A 20 7.01 6.86 5.71
CA LEU A 20 5.70 6.70 5.09
C LEU A 20 4.73 7.77 5.57
N ASN A 21 4.74 8.07 6.87
CA ASN A 21 3.85 9.08 7.43
C ASN A 21 4.13 10.46 6.83
N LYS A 22 5.39 10.82 6.68
CA LYS A 22 5.78 12.09 6.04
C LYS A 22 5.31 12.13 4.60
N TRP A 23 5.48 11.03 3.87
CA TRP A 23 5.05 10.97 2.49
C TRP A 23 3.54 11.14 2.36
N VAL A 24 2.78 10.49 3.24
CA VAL A 24 1.32 10.63 3.26
C VAL A 24 0.92 12.07 3.55
N ASP A 25 1.55 12.70 4.56
CA ASP A 25 1.25 14.09 4.91
C ASP A 25 1.49 15.04 3.72
N ASN A 26 2.50 14.74 2.91
CA ASN A 26 2.85 15.60 1.77
C ASN A 26 1.99 15.35 0.54
N HIS A 27 1.35 14.20 0.42
CA HIS A 27 0.65 13.80 -0.80
C HIS A 27 -0.85 13.59 -0.61
N LEU A 28 -1.30 13.36 0.62
CA LEU A 28 -2.71 13.12 0.91
C LEU A 28 -3.18 14.09 1.97
N GLU A 29 -4.38 14.65 1.77
CA GLU A 29 -4.96 15.59 2.71
C GLU A 29 -6.01 14.91 3.57
N ASN A 30 -6.20 15.43 4.81
CA ASN A 30 -7.31 15.05 5.69
C ASN A 30 -7.24 13.64 6.27
N TYR A 31 -6.09 12.97 6.20
CA TYR A 31 -5.94 11.66 6.83
C TYR A 31 -5.32 11.74 8.23
N GLY A 32 -4.45 12.72 8.45
CA GLY A 32 -3.72 12.82 9.70
C GLY A 32 -2.60 11.79 9.78
N SER A 33 -2.16 11.53 11.00
CA SER A 33 -1.06 10.60 11.21
C SER A 33 -1.51 9.14 11.11
N ILE A 34 -0.57 8.27 10.75
CA ILE A 34 -0.78 6.83 10.78
C ILE A 34 -0.76 6.40 12.25
N ILE A 35 -1.82 5.73 12.69
CA ILE A 35 -1.92 5.26 14.08
C ILE A 35 -1.65 3.78 14.22
N ASN A 36 -1.77 3.00 13.15
CA ASN A 36 -1.51 1.57 13.20
C ASN A 36 -1.36 1.03 11.79
N ILE A 37 -0.73 -0.15 11.67
CA ILE A 37 -0.60 -0.85 10.41
C ILE A 37 -0.65 -2.35 10.68
N LYS A 38 -1.40 -3.08 9.86
CA LYS A 38 -1.51 -4.53 9.94
C LYS A 38 -1.22 -5.13 8.58
N GLN A 39 -0.81 -6.37 8.55
CA GLN A 39 -0.50 -7.09 7.32
C GLN A 39 -1.53 -8.18 7.06
N PHE A 40 -1.91 -8.36 5.80
CA PHE A 40 -2.76 -9.49 5.42
C PHE A 40 -2.00 -10.80 5.56
N VAL A 41 -2.66 -11.84 6.06
CA VAL A 41 -2.12 -13.19 6.13
C VAL A 41 -2.15 -13.81 4.74
N GLY A 42 -1.12 -14.58 4.41
CA GLY A 42 -1.10 -15.34 3.16
C GLY A 42 0.23 -15.21 2.45
N GLY A 43 0.48 -16.15 1.55
CA GLY A 43 1.71 -16.20 0.78
C GLY A 43 1.62 -15.32 -0.44
N GLN A 44 1.63 -14.04 -0.26
CA GLN A 44 1.52 -13.09 -1.34
C GLN A 44 2.87 -12.78 -1.95
N SER A 45 2.93 -12.70 -3.28
CA SER A 45 4.13 -12.22 -3.94
C SER A 45 4.36 -10.73 -3.65
N ASN A 46 3.27 -9.97 -3.50
CA ASN A 46 3.34 -8.56 -3.13
C ASN A 46 2.71 -8.37 -1.75
N PRO A 47 3.52 -8.07 -0.72
CA PRO A 47 2.97 -7.84 0.62
C PRO A 47 1.91 -6.74 0.62
N THR A 48 0.82 -6.98 1.34
CA THR A 48 -0.34 -6.09 1.38
C THR A 48 -0.66 -5.76 2.83
N PHE A 49 -0.91 -4.48 3.10
CA PHE A 49 -1.10 -3.95 4.45
C PHE A 49 -2.35 -3.09 4.51
N VAL A 50 -2.93 -2.97 5.71
CA VAL A 50 -3.97 -1.98 5.99
C VAL A 50 -3.37 -0.92 6.89
N ILE A 51 -3.52 0.34 6.50
CA ILE A 51 -3.03 1.48 7.26
C ILE A 51 -4.22 2.16 7.91
N PHE A 52 -4.13 2.39 9.23
CA PHE A 52 -5.17 3.06 10.01
C PHE A 52 -4.71 4.48 10.33
N PHE A 53 -5.59 5.45 10.08
CA PHE A 53 -5.27 6.87 10.23
C PHE A 53 -6.05 7.51 11.37
N GLU A 54 -5.58 8.67 11.82
CA GLU A 54 -6.24 9.43 12.89
C GLU A 54 -7.69 9.81 12.56
N ASN A 55 -7.97 10.07 11.29
CA ASN A 55 -9.32 10.43 10.87
C ASN A 55 -10.27 9.23 10.79
N LYS A 56 -9.83 8.06 11.27
CA LYS A 56 -10.57 6.79 11.26
C LYS A 56 -10.70 6.17 9.88
N GLU A 57 -10.10 6.78 8.86
CA GLU A 57 -10.04 6.17 7.52
C GLU A 57 -8.98 5.08 7.47
N ARG A 58 -9.11 4.19 6.52
CA ARG A 58 -8.20 3.09 6.31
C ARG A 58 -7.87 2.99 4.83
N LEU A 59 -6.60 2.72 4.54
CA LEU A 59 -6.17 2.50 3.16
C LEU A 59 -5.39 1.20 3.07
N ILE A 60 -5.40 0.61 1.90
CA ILE A 60 -4.59 -0.58 1.62
C ILE A 60 -3.31 -0.12 0.93
N LEU A 61 -2.17 -0.63 1.40
CA LEU A 61 -0.87 -0.39 0.80
C LEU A 61 -0.35 -1.71 0.23
N ARG A 62 0.06 -1.71 -1.04
CA ARG A 62 0.73 -2.84 -1.65
C ARG A 62 2.12 -2.42 -2.10
N LYS A 63 3.11 -3.25 -1.81
CA LYS A 63 4.50 -2.98 -2.17
C LYS A 63 5.14 -4.23 -2.75
N LYS A 64 6.31 -4.06 -3.34
CA LYS A 64 7.08 -5.20 -3.83
C LYS A 64 7.62 -6.00 -2.66
N PRO A 65 7.81 -7.33 -2.84
CA PRO A 65 8.41 -8.13 -1.79
C PRO A 65 9.88 -7.74 -1.60
N PRO A 66 10.47 -8.01 -0.42
CA PRO A 66 11.89 -7.79 -0.22
C PRO A 66 12.72 -8.76 -1.05
N GLY A 67 13.97 -8.39 -1.32
CA GLY A 67 14.89 -9.26 -2.01
C GLY A 67 15.25 -8.77 -3.39
N LYS A 68 15.81 -9.67 -4.20
CA LYS A 68 16.30 -9.33 -5.52
C LYS A 68 15.17 -8.94 -6.46
N LEU A 69 15.44 -7.96 -7.30
CA LEU A 69 14.52 -7.58 -8.36
C LEU A 69 14.48 -8.66 -9.42
N LEU A 70 13.28 -9.11 -9.76
CA LEU A 70 13.04 -10.08 -10.81
C LEU A 70 12.61 -9.35 -12.09
N PRO A 71 12.49 -10.06 -13.22
CA PRO A 71 11.96 -9.42 -14.44
C PRO A 71 10.61 -8.74 -14.24
N SER A 72 9.85 -9.14 -13.21
CA SER A 72 8.58 -8.53 -12.86
C SER A 72 8.73 -7.35 -11.90
N ALA A 73 9.90 -6.73 -11.82
CA ALA A 73 10.21 -5.67 -10.85
C ALA A 73 9.25 -4.49 -10.93
N HIS A 74 8.65 -4.23 -12.08
CA HIS A 74 7.73 -3.11 -12.26
C HIS A 74 6.26 -3.51 -12.13
N ALA A 75 5.98 -4.67 -11.53
CA ALA A 75 4.60 -5.16 -11.42
C ALA A 75 3.71 -4.23 -10.60
N ILE A 76 4.25 -3.59 -9.53
CA ILE A 76 3.48 -2.67 -8.71
C ILE A 76 3.01 -1.47 -9.54
N GLU A 77 3.90 -0.88 -10.31
CA GLU A 77 3.55 0.26 -11.14
C GLU A 77 2.51 -0.12 -12.19
N ARG A 78 2.67 -1.31 -12.79
CA ARG A 78 1.70 -1.81 -13.76
C ARG A 78 0.35 -2.10 -13.13
N GLU A 79 0.34 -2.73 -11.95
CA GLU A 79 -0.91 -2.98 -11.22
C GLU A 79 -1.67 -1.68 -11.01
N TYR A 80 -0.97 -0.66 -10.52
CA TYR A 80 -1.59 0.62 -10.26
C TYR A 80 -2.20 1.22 -11.53
N LYS A 81 -1.44 1.21 -12.62
CA LYS A 81 -1.89 1.80 -13.89
C LYS A 81 -3.11 1.06 -14.46
N VAL A 82 -3.10 -0.27 -14.39
CA VAL A 82 -4.23 -1.08 -14.85
C VAL A 82 -5.47 -0.81 -14.01
N GLN A 83 -5.32 -0.82 -12.68
CA GLN A 83 -6.44 -0.57 -11.78
C GLN A 83 -6.99 0.86 -11.97
N LYS A 84 -6.10 1.83 -12.14
CA LYS A 84 -6.51 3.21 -12.37
C LYS A 84 -7.31 3.35 -13.65
N ALA A 85 -6.90 2.66 -14.71
CA ALA A 85 -7.64 2.66 -15.97
C ALA A 85 -9.02 2.02 -15.82
N LEU A 86 -9.10 0.95 -15.00
CA LEU A 86 -10.38 0.25 -14.78
C LEU A 86 -11.39 1.09 -14.02
N GLU A 87 -10.96 2.12 -13.28
CA GLU A 87 -11.89 3.02 -12.59
C GLU A 87 -12.84 3.70 -13.54
N LYS A 88 -12.46 3.86 -14.80
CA LYS A 88 -13.29 4.51 -15.81
C LYS A 88 -14.22 3.54 -16.55
N SER A 89 -14.14 2.26 -16.21
CA SER A 89 -14.96 1.22 -16.83
C SER A 89 -16.10 0.83 -15.89
N ASN A 90 -16.95 -0.10 -16.33
CA ASN A 90 -18.02 -0.62 -15.51
C ASN A 90 -17.55 -1.77 -14.63
N VAL A 91 -16.28 -2.13 -14.66
CA VAL A 91 -15.73 -3.22 -13.86
C VAL A 91 -15.55 -2.74 -12.41
N PRO A 92 -16.13 -3.42 -11.42
CA PRO A 92 -15.91 -3.07 -10.02
C PRO A 92 -14.44 -3.26 -9.65
N CYS A 93 -13.84 -2.24 -9.07
CA CYS A 93 -12.44 -2.30 -8.63
C CYS A 93 -12.23 -1.29 -7.52
N PRO A 94 -11.21 -1.53 -6.65
CA PRO A 94 -10.88 -0.55 -5.62
C PRO A 94 -10.41 0.76 -6.25
N LYS A 95 -10.74 1.86 -5.60
CA LYS A 95 -10.28 3.16 -6.08
C LYS A 95 -8.81 3.33 -5.74
N MET A 96 -7.99 3.63 -6.75
CA MET A 96 -6.58 3.91 -6.56
C MET A 96 -6.40 5.31 -6.01
N ILE A 97 -5.59 5.45 -4.97
CA ILE A 97 -5.36 6.73 -4.32
C ILE A 97 -4.07 7.38 -4.83
N LYS A 98 -2.94 6.68 -4.70
CA LYS A 98 -1.66 7.28 -5.07
C LYS A 98 -0.62 6.18 -5.31
N LEU A 99 0.21 6.37 -6.31
CA LEU A 99 1.38 5.53 -6.58
C LEU A 99 2.63 6.27 -6.12
N CYS A 100 3.52 5.57 -5.43
CA CYS A 100 4.83 6.09 -5.06
C CYS A 100 5.89 5.25 -5.74
N GLU A 101 6.64 5.87 -6.63
CA GLU A 101 7.73 5.20 -7.34
C GLU A 101 9.08 5.44 -6.69
N ASP A 102 9.13 6.26 -5.63
CA ASP A 102 10.36 6.58 -4.92
C ASP A 102 10.72 5.46 -3.95
N GLU A 103 11.81 4.77 -4.23
CA GLU A 103 12.26 3.65 -3.40
C GLU A 103 12.79 4.07 -2.05
N ASN A 104 13.02 5.36 -1.84
CA ASN A 104 13.60 5.87 -0.60
C ASN A 104 12.59 6.06 0.52
N ILE A 105 11.30 5.93 0.24
CA ILE A 105 10.26 6.14 1.25
C ILE A 105 10.17 4.93 2.18
N ILE A 106 9.92 3.75 1.63
CA ILE A 106 9.83 2.51 2.41
C ILE A 106 10.72 1.40 1.85
N GLY A 107 11.66 1.75 0.98
CA GLY A 107 12.61 0.81 0.41
C GLY A 107 12.18 0.17 -0.90
N THR A 108 10.98 0.45 -1.38
CA THR A 108 10.45 -0.09 -2.62
C THR A 108 9.28 0.76 -3.08
N PRO A 109 8.95 0.74 -4.38
CA PRO A 109 7.71 1.36 -4.85
C PRO A 109 6.49 0.71 -4.22
N PHE A 110 5.44 1.50 -4.06
CA PHE A 110 4.18 1.01 -3.48
C PHE A 110 3.03 1.86 -4.00
N TYR A 111 1.81 1.40 -3.76
CA TYR A 111 0.64 2.22 -4.02
C TYR A 111 -0.39 2.07 -2.89
N LEU A 112 -1.26 3.07 -2.82
CA LEU A 112 -2.37 3.09 -1.87
C LEU A 112 -3.69 3.01 -2.62
N MET A 113 -4.64 2.30 -2.03
CA MET A 113 -5.99 2.21 -2.59
C MET A 113 -7.02 2.13 -1.47
N HIS A 114 -8.28 2.42 -1.81
CA HIS A 114 -9.37 2.28 -0.86
C HIS A 114 -9.60 0.82 -0.49
N ILE A 115 -10.03 0.64 0.75
CA ILE A 115 -10.37 -0.69 1.25
C ILE A 115 -11.74 -1.11 0.73
#